data_df6b345cb2f77508a8f6e468fb9c71fd
#
_entry.id   df6b345cb2f77508a8f6e468fb9c71fd
#
_cell.length_a   1.000
_cell.length_b   1.000
_cell.length_c   1.000
_cell.angle_alpha   90.00
_cell.angle_beta   90.00
_cell.angle_gamma   90.00
#
_symmetry.space_group_name_H-M   'P 1'
#
loop_
_entity.id
_entity.type
_entity.pdbx_description
1 polymer ?
#
loop_
_entity_poly.entity_id
_entity_poly.type
_entity_poly.pdbx_seq_one_letter_code
_entity_poly.pdbx_strand_id
1 'polypeptide(L)'
;HTDSSAASDVYKRQLFALSNIGRDKLSAIEFDLEKGAETKVLFEHKEVDLDSVHFSRKRKVVSDCLFTTWKSERVYFDEEAKGIYEYLESQLPDCNVVLESMNVDENKFTVRTYSDRSLGAYYYFDATTQQLSLLANVSPWLNESELAHTRPIKYLSRDGHTIHGYLTQPPGKEKNLPVVVNPHGGPWHRDVWGFNPEVQFLANRGY
;
A
#
# COMPACT_ATOMS: atom_id res chain seq x y z
N HIS A 1 2.25 -11.40 12.31
CA HIS A 1 1.62 -10.30 13.04
C HIS A 1 0.47 -9.80 12.21
N THR A 2 -0.72 -10.23 12.57
CA THR A 2 -1.96 -9.62 12.09
C THR A 2 -2.20 -8.41 12.99
N ASP A 3 -1.72 -7.25 12.59
CA ASP A 3 -2.23 -5.99 13.11
C ASP A 3 -3.63 -5.80 12.52
N SER A 4 -4.61 -6.47 13.14
CA SER A 4 -6.00 -6.16 12.91
C SER A 4 -6.26 -4.79 13.54
N SER A 5 -6.10 -3.73 12.76
CA SER A 5 -6.51 -2.39 13.16
C SER A 5 -8.04 -2.33 13.21
N ALA A 6 -8.59 -2.89 14.28
CA ALA A 6 -10.02 -2.75 14.57
C ALA A 6 -10.24 -1.33 15.08
N ALA A 7 -10.95 -0.51 14.32
CA ALA A 7 -11.38 0.82 14.73
C ALA A 7 -12.78 0.71 15.35
N SER A 8 -12.95 1.16 16.60
CA SER A 8 -14.24 1.10 17.30
C SER A 8 -14.83 2.48 17.51
N ASP A 9 -16.12 2.62 17.23
CA ASP A 9 -16.93 3.71 17.75
C ASP A 9 -17.57 3.26 19.08
N VAL A 10 -16.96 3.69 20.18
CA VAL A 10 -17.38 3.32 21.56
C VAL A 10 -18.85 3.69 21.83
N TYR A 11 -19.40 4.70 21.15
CA TYR A 11 -20.79 5.16 21.34
C TYR A 11 -21.83 4.34 20.58
N LYS A 12 -21.43 3.69 19.47
CA LYS A 12 -22.36 2.93 18.63
C LYS A 12 -22.21 1.42 18.76
N ARG A 13 -21.25 0.94 19.59
CA ARG A 13 -20.94 -0.49 19.73
C ARG A 13 -20.63 -1.20 18.41
N GLN A 14 -20.20 -0.43 17.42
CA GLN A 14 -19.82 -0.90 16.10
C GLN A 14 -18.30 -0.99 16.02
N LEU A 15 -17.83 -2.05 15.39
CA LEU A 15 -16.44 -2.30 15.09
C LEU A 15 -16.29 -2.36 13.57
N PHE A 16 -15.29 -1.66 13.04
CA PHE A 16 -14.87 -1.82 11.66
C PHE A 16 -13.65 -2.71 11.61
N ALA A 17 -13.71 -3.76 10.84
CA ALA A 17 -12.69 -4.79 10.83
C ALA A 17 -12.53 -5.45 9.45
N LEU A 18 -11.51 -6.28 9.31
CA LEU A 18 -11.38 -7.20 8.20
C LEU A 18 -11.91 -8.57 8.62
N SER A 19 -12.68 -9.21 7.76
CA SER A 19 -13.23 -10.54 7.98
C SER A 19 -13.42 -11.30 6.67
N ASN A 20 -13.23 -12.61 6.72
CA ASN A 20 -13.54 -13.52 5.62
C ASN A 20 -14.59 -14.57 6.01
N ILE A 21 -15.42 -14.34 7.03
CA ILE A 21 -16.47 -15.26 7.46
C ILE A 21 -17.44 -15.48 6.28
N GLY A 22 -17.52 -16.73 5.83
CA GLY A 22 -18.35 -17.12 4.68
C GLY A 22 -17.87 -16.61 3.31
N ARG A 23 -16.62 -16.11 3.22
CA ARG A 23 -16.01 -15.55 2.02
C ARG A 23 -14.60 -16.11 1.79
N ASP A 24 -14.12 -16.05 0.56
CA ASP A 24 -12.75 -16.43 0.22
C ASP A 24 -11.75 -15.33 0.61
N LYS A 25 -12.14 -14.06 0.46
CA LYS A 25 -11.25 -12.91 0.67
C LYS A 25 -11.60 -12.11 1.94
N LEU A 26 -10.56 -11.52 2.56
CA LEU A 26 -10.74 -10.53 3.62
C LEU A 26 -11.44 -9.31 3.05
N SER A 27 -12.57 -8.96 3.65
CA SER A 27 -13.40 -7.82 3.28
C SER A 27 -13.47 -6.82 4.44
N ALA A 28 -13.63 -5.55 4.15
CA ALA A 28 -13.93 -4.54 5.16
C ALA A 28 -15.40 -4.65 5.60
N ILE A 29 -15.63 -4.83 6.89
CA ILE A 29 -16.95 -5.09 7.44
C ILE A 29 -17.28 -4.16 8.62
N GLU A 30 -18.57 -4.00 8.86
CA GLU A 30 -19.12 -3.48 10.10
C GLU A 30 -19.59 -4.65 10.95
N PHE A 31 -19.10 -4.72 12.18
CA PHE A 31 -19.44 -5.74 13.15
C PHE A 31 -20.21 -5.11 14.34
N ASP A 32 -21.34 -5.69 14.67
CA ASP A 32 -22.16 -5.29 15.82
C ASP A 32 -21.75 -6.11 17.05
N LEU A 33 -21.21 -5.43 18.05
CA LEU A 33 -20.73 -6.07 19.29
C LEU A 33 -21.86 -6.63 20.15
N GLU A 34 -23.08 -6.10 20.07
CA GLU A 34 -24.23 -6.61 20.84
C GLU A 34 -24.79 -7.87 20.21
N LYS A 35 -24.88 -7.89 18.87
CA LYS A 35 -25.36 -9.04 18.12
C LYS A 35 -24.29 -10.13 17.97
N GLY A 36 -23.00 -9.79 18.16
CA GLY A 36 -21.90 -10.68 17.92
C GLY A 36 -21.78 -11.13 16.45
N ALA A 37 -22.16 -10.25 15.50
CA ALA A 37 -22.27 -10.59 14.09
C ALA A 37 -21.88 -9.45 13.16
N GLU A 38 -21.44 -9.82 11.95
CA GLU A 38 -21.27 -8.88 10.84
C GLU A 38 -22.63 -8.33 10.42
N THR A 39 -22.73 -7.03 10.26
CA THR A 39 -23.98 -6.35 9.85
C THR A 39 -23.91 -5.80 8.43
N LYS A 40 -22.72 -5.49 7.94
CA LYS A 40 -22.55 -4.90 6.62
C LYS A 40 -21.15 -5.20 6.08
N VAL A 41 -21.07 -5.53 4.79
CA VAL A 41 -19.82 -5.50 4.02
C VAL A 41 -19.68 -4.09 3.44
N LEU A 42 -18.59 -3.42 3.76
CA LEU A 42 -18.28 -2.08 3.26
C LEU A 42 -17.63 -2.15 1.89
N PHE A 43 -16.65 -3.04 1.76
CA PHE A 43 -15.96 -3.28 0.51
C PHE A 43 -15.33 -4.68 0.49
N GLU A 44 -15.34 -5.30 -0.68
CA GLU A 44 -14.71 -6.58 -0.99
C GLU A 44 -14.03 -6.48 -2.36
N HIS A 45 -12.78 -6.94 -2.46
CA HIS A 45 -12.10 -7.04 -3.73
C HIS A 45 -12.20 -8.45 -4.30
N LYS A 46 -12.34 -8.57 -5.63
CA LYS A 46 -12.58 -9.86 -6.30
C LYS A 46 -11.40 -10.82 -6.29
N GLU A 47 -10.18 -10.29 -6.30
CA GLU A 47 -8.95 -11.07 -6.55
C GLU A 47 -8.01 -11.11 -5.34
N VAL A 48 -8.05 -10.13 -4.45
CA VAL A 48 -7.10 -10.00 -3.34
C VAL A 48 -7.79 -9.74 -2.01
N ASP A 49 -7.14 -10.10 -0.92
CA ASP A 49 -7.52 -9.70 0.43
C ASP A 49 -7.33 -8.19 0.62
N LEU A 50 -8.13 -7.59 1.48
CA LEU A 50 -7.84 -6.25 1.97
C LEU A 50 -6.74 -6.29 3.02
N ASP A 51 -5.84 -5.29 2.97
CA ASP A 51 -4.71 -5.18 3.89
C ASP A 51 -5.11 -4.46 5.18
N SER A 52 -5.96 -3.42 5.08
CA SER A 52 -6.42 -2.64 6.23
C SER A 52 -7.72 -1.86 5.95
N VAL A 53 -8.39 -1.49 7.03
CA VAL A 53 -9.50 -0.53 7.05
C VAL A 53 -9.14 0.61 8.01
N HIS A 54 -9.31 1.86 7.59
CA HIS A 54 -8.97 3.04 8.37
C HIS A 54 -10.22 3.80 8.82
N PHE A 55 -10.12 4.42 9.98
CA PHE A 55 -11.22 5.13 10.61
C PHE A 55 -10.76 6.50 11.10
N SER A 56 -11.50 7.55 10.71
CA SER A 56 -11.29 8.89 11.26
C SER A 56 -11.94 8.99 12.65
N ARG A 57 -11.12 9.17 13.66
CA ARG A 57 -11.59 9.35 15.04
C ARG A 57 -12.28 10.69 15.24
N LYS A 58 -11.86 11.71 14.50
CA LYS A 58 -12.43 13.06 14.53
C LYS A 58 -13.80 13.08 13.87
N ARG A 59 -13.92 12.58 12.64
CA ARG A 59 -15.15 12.59 11.85
C ARG A 59 -16.10 11.45 12.17
N LYS A 60 -15.63 10.40 12.89
CA LYS A 60 -16.40 9.20 13.25
C LYS A 60 -16.91 8.42 12.04
N VAL A 61 -16.09 8.32 11.01
CA VAL A 61 -16.37 7.60 9.77
C VAL A 61 -15.21 6.68 9.37
N VAL A 62 -15.54 5.62 8.65
CA VAL A 62 -14.50 4.84 7.93
C VAL A 62 -13.97 5.75 6.82
N SER A 63 -12.67 5.98 6.80
CA SER A 63 -12.05 6.87 5.82
C SER A 63 -11.76 6.15 4.50
N ASP A 64 -11.17 4.99 4.60
CA ASP A 64 -10.71 4.22 3.45
C ASP A 64 -10.38 2.77 3.81
N CYS A 65 -10.17 1.95 2.80
CA CYS A 65 -9.50 0.65 2.92
C CYS A 65 -8.37 0.51 1.91
N LEU A 66 -7.33 -0.22 2.31
CA LEU A 66 -6.14 -0.50 1.54
C LEU A 66 -6.14 -1.96 1.10
N PHE A 67 -5.70 -2.21 -0.12
CA PHE A 67 -5.44 -3.54 -0.66
C PHE A 67 -4.28 -3.50 -1.66
N THR A 68 -3.69 -4.64 -1.94
CA THR A 68 -2.53 -4.72 -2.84
C THR A 68 -2.84 -5.66 -4.00
N THR A 69 -2.96 -5.09 -5.19
CA THR A 69 -2.92 -5.86 -6.45
C THR A 69 -1.46 -6.05 -6.87
N TRP A 70 -0.97 -5.32 -7.85
CA TRP A 70 0.46 -5.23 -8.14
C TRP A 70 1.14 -4.04 -7.43
N LYS A 71 0.37 -3.00 -7.10
CA LYS A 71 0.71 -1.88 -6.20
C LYS A 71 -0.34 -1.80 -5.10
N SER A 72 -0.03 -1.05 -4.05
CA SER A 72 -1.02 -0.68 -3.05
C SER A 72 -2.05 0.26 -3.66
N GLU A 73 -3.31 -0.06 -3.47
CA GLU A 73 -4.47 0.67 -3.96
C GLU A 73 -5.41 0.98 -2.80
N ARG A 74 -6.24 2.01 -2.96
CA ARG A 74 -7.09 2.51 -1.90
C ARG A 74 -8.50 2.80 -2.41
N VAL A 75 -9.50 2.41 -1.64
CA VAL A 75 -10.90 2.82 -1.85
C VAL A 75 -11.29 3.75 -0.71
N TYR A 76 -11.80 4.92 -1.07
CA TYR A 76 -12.18 5.95 -0.13
C TYR A 76 -13.69 5.91 0.16
N PHE A 77 -14.06 6.11 1.42
CA PHE A 77 -15.43 6.27 1.89
C PHE A 77 -15.68 7.69 2.43
N ASP A 78 -14.62 8.49 2.54
CA ASP A 78 -14.61 9.83 3.08
C ASP A 78 -13.91 10.80 2.12
N GLU A 79 -14.61 11.83 1.68
CA GLU A 79 -14.11 12.79 0.69
C GLU A 79 -12.94 13.64 1.21
N GLU A 80 -12.86 13.88 2.53
CA GLU A 80 -11.73 14.62 3.11
C GLU A 80 -10.45 13.77 3.03
N ALA A 81 -10.52 12.49 3.39
CA ALA A 81 -9.38 11.57 3.25
C ALA A 81 -8.94 11.46 1.79
N LYS A 82 -9.89 11.30 0.87
CA LYS A 82 -9.64 11.25 -0.58
C LYS A 82 -8.93 12.52 -1.07
N GLY A 83 -9.43 13.69 -0.71
CA GLY A 83 -8.83 14.98 -1.13
C GLY A 83 -7.40 15.17 -0.62
N ILE A 84 -7.09 14.69 0.60
CA ILE A 84 -5.72 14.71 1.15
C ILE A 84 -4.78 13.85 0.30
N TYR A 85 -5.17 12.62 -0.03
CA TYR A 85 -4.34 11.73 -0.84
C TYR A 85 -4.18 12.23 -2.27
N GLU A 86 -5.26 12.67 -2.93
CA GLU A 86 -5.22 13.23 -4.29
C GLU A 86 -4.30 14.46 -4.37
N TYR A 87 -4.36 15.34 -3.36
CA TYR A 87 -3.45 16.48 -3.28
C TYR A 87 -1.99 16.03 -3.16
N LEU A 88 -1.68 15.14 -2.20
CA LEU A 88 -0.31 14.66 -1.98
C LEU A 88 0.25 13.92 -3.19
N GLU A 89 -0.54 13.08 -3.84
CA GLU A 89 -0.14 12.37 -5.07
C GLU A 89 0.12 13.34 -6.22
N SER A 90 -0.62 14.44 -6.31
CA SER A 90 -0.36 15.50 -7.29
C SER A 90 0.95 16.26 -7.07
N GLN A 91 1.36 16.41 -5.80
CA GLN A 91 2.61 17.08 -5.42
C GLN A 91 3.83 16.15 -5.46
N LEU A 92 3.61 14.85 -5.36
CA LEU A 92 4.63 13.80 -5.23
C LEU A 92 4.43 12.72 -6.31
N PRO A 93 4.55 13.08 -7.60
CA PRO A 93 4.32 12.16 -8.69
C PRO A 93 5.33 11.00 -8.67
N ASP A 94 4.96 9.89 -9.29
CA ASP A 94 5.79 8.69 -9.46
C ASP A 94 6.17 7.95 -8.16
N CYS A 95 5.58 8.34 -7.03
CA CYS A 95 5.77 7.73 -5.73
C CYS A 95 4.48 7.15 -5.18
N ASN A 96 4.58 6.12 -4.36
CA ASN A 96 3.53 5.76 -3.44
C ASN A 96 3.57 6.71 -2.25
N VAL A 97 2.40 7.19 -1.83
CA VAL A 97 2.22 8.09 -0.68
C VAL A 97 1.58 7.33 0.47
N VAL A 98 2.17 7.46 1.65
CA VAL A 98 1.68 6.85 2.89
C VAL A 98 1.58 7.90 3.98
N LEU A 99 0.44 8.02 4.62
CA LEU A 99 0.28 8.82 5.85
C LEU A 99 0.74 7.95 7.03
N GLU A 100 1.96 8.19 7.52
CA GLU A 100 2.57 7.40 8.62
C GLU A 100 1.98 7.75 9.99
N SER A 101 1.69 9.03 10.20
CA SER A 101 1.09 9.51 11.44
C SER A 101 0.32 10.81 11.21
N MET A 102 -0.57 11.11 12.14
CA MET A 102 -1.36 12.34 12.14
C MET A 102 -1.56 12.88 13.56
N ASN A 103 -1.85 14.17 13.67
CA ASN A 103 -2.26 14.78 14.93
C ASN A 103 -3.73 14.44 15.25
N VAL A 104 -4.18 14.81 16.46
CA VAL A 104 -5.55 14.53 16.95
C VAL A 104 -6.62 15.22 16.07
N ASP A 105 -6.29 16.38 15.51
CA ASP A 105 -7.18 17.13 14.64
C ASP A 105 -7.23 16.63 13.20
N GLU A 106 -6.44 15.59 12.88
CA GLU A 106 -6.34 14.94 11.56
C GLU A 106 -6.12 15.95 10.41
N ASN A 107 -5.32 16.99 10.67
CA ASN A 107 -4.99 18.03 9.71
C ASN A 107 -3.47 18.26 9.54
N LYS A 108 -2.64 17.55 10.29
CA LYS A 108 -1.18 17.57 10.18
C LYS A 108 -0.66 16.14 10.13
N PHE A 109 0.19 15.87 9.15
CA PHE A 109 0.60 14.51 8.83
C PHE A 109 2.11 14.40 8.68
N THR A 110 2.65 13.26 9.10
CA THR A 110 3.93 12.79 8.59
C THR A 110 3.63 11.91 7.38
N VAL A 111 4.17 12.30 6.25
CA VAL A 111 3.98 11.62 4.97
C VAL A 111 5.27 10.92 4.59
N ARG A 112 5.19 9.66 4.20
CA ARG A 112 6.28 8.91 3.62
C ARG A 112 6.01 8.65 2.15
N THR A 113 7.04 8.76 1.33
CA THR A 113 7.01 8.31 -0.07
C THR A 113 7.92 7.13 -0.27
N TYR A 114 7.69 6.34 -1.32
CA TYR A 114 8.61 5.33 -1.83
C TYR A 114 8.27 4.97 -3.28
N SER A 115 9.24 4.40 -4.00
CA SER A 115 9.03 3.87 -5.35
C SER A 115 9.85 2.58 -5.55
N ASP A 116 9.82 2.03 -6.75
CA ASP A 116 10.67 0.90 -7.13
C ASP A 116 12.17 1.27 -7.21
N ARG A 117 12.49 2.57 -7.34
CA ARG A 117 13.85 3.09 -7.44
C ARG A 117 14.28 3.94 -6.26
N SER A 118 13.40 4.18 -5.30
CA SER A 118 13.66 5.03 -4.16
C SER A 118 13.14 4.44 -2.88
N LEU A 119 13.95 4.47 -1.82
CA LEU A 119 13.47 4.26 -0.45
C LEU A 119 12.60 5.43 0.03
N GLY A 120 12.57 6.54 -0.74
CA GLY A 120 11.71 7.68 -0.57
C GLY A 120 12.21 8.71 0.42
N ALA A 121 11.25 9.49 0.89
CA ALA A 121 11.48 10.60 1.81
C ALA A 121 10.33 10.73 2.80
N TYR A 122 10.60 11.45 3.88
CA TYR A 122 9.61 11.88 4.86
C TYR A 122 9.31 13.37 4.66
N TYR A 123 8.03 13.70 4.73
CA TYR A 123 7.53 15.06 4.65
C TYR A 123 6.62 15.37 5.83
N TYR A 124 6.57 16.63 6.21
CA TYR A 124 5.49 17.17 7.01
C TYR A 124 4.46 17.83 6.09
N PHE A 125 3.20 17.52 6.31
CA PHE A 125 2.08 18.09 5.58
C PHE A 125 1.07 18.73 6.54
N ASP A 126 0.74 20.00 6.30
CA ASP A 126 -0.35 20.71 6.96
C ASP A 126 -1.50 20.90 5.97
N ALA A 127 -2.58 20.13 6.16
CA ALA A 127 -3.73 20.15 5.25
C ALA A 127 -4.54 21.47 5.32
N THR A 128 -4.41 22.21 6.42
CA THR A 128 -5.09 23.51 6.57
C THR A 128 -4.51 24.59 5.67
N THR A 129 -3.18 24.58 5.53
CA THR A 129 -2.43 25.55 4.71
C THR A 129 -1.98 24.97 3.37
N GLN A 130 -2.19 23.67 3.17
CA GLN A 130 -1.67 22.89 2.04
C GLN A 130 -0.14 22.97 1.91
N GLN A 131 0.56 23.17 3.03
CA GLN A 131 2.01 23.25 3.05
C GLN A 131 2.62 21.86 3.17
N LEU A 132 3.43 21.48 2.19
CA LEU A 132 4.22 20.26 2.17
C LEU A 132 5.70 20.62 2.32
N SER A 133 6.38 20.07 3.32
CA SER A 133 7.78 20.36 3.63
C SER A 133 8.59 19.09 3.76
N LEU A 134 9.69 18.98 3.02
CA LEU A 134 10.61 17.85 3.13
C LEU A 134 11.27 17.85 4.50
N LEU A 135 11.21 16.71 5.20
CA LEU A 135 11.91 16.48 6.47
C LEU A 135 13.25 15.78 6.26
N ALA A 136 13.24 14.68 5.52
CA ALA A 136 14.45 13.91 5.27
C ALA A 136 14.28 12.97 4.07
N ASN A 137 15.36 12.78 3.30
CA ASN A 137 15.47 11.66 2.35
C ASN A 137 15.99 10.42 3.09
N VAL A 138 15.42 9.25 2.79
CA VAL A 138 15.82 7.99 3.43
C VAL A 138 17.20 7.54 2.97
N SER A 139 17.51 7.74 1.68
CA SER A 139 18.78 7.30 1.07
C SER A 139 19.36 8.35 0.12
N PRO A 140 19.82 9.52 0.63
CA PRO A 140 20.30 10.62 -0.22
C PRO A 140 21.56 10.29 -1.02
N TRP A 141 22.23 9.16 -0.71
CA TRP A 141 23.41 8.69 -1.44
C TRP A 141 23.08 7.82 -2.66
N LEU A 142 21.83 7.40 -2.84
CA LEU A 142 21.40 6.62 -4.01
C LEU A 142 20.99 7.55 -5.15
N ASN A 143 21.52 7.29 -6.33
CA ASN A 143 21.11 7.98 -7.55
C ASN A 143 20.00 7.19 -8.24
N GLU A 144 18.77 7.65 -8.11
CA GLU A 144 17.58 6.97 -8.67
C GLU A 144 17.61 6.82 -10.19
N SER A 145 18.35 7.70 -10.91
CA SER A 145 18.48 7.62 -12.36
C SER A 145 19.30 6.41 -12.84
N GLU A 146 20.10 5.83 -11.96
CA GLU A 146 20.92 4.64 -12.22
C GLU A 146 20.22 3.33 -11.85
N LEU A 147 19.04 3.43 -11.25
CA LEU A 147 18.28 2.29 -10.76
C LEU A 147 17.23 1.82 -11.77
N ALA A 148 16.91 0.55 -11.69
CA ALA A 148 16.03 -0.14 -12.63
C ALA A 148 14.56 -0.02 -12.23
N HIS A 149 13.68 0.13 -13.23
CA HIS A 149 12.25 0.04 -13.01
C HIS A 149 11.79 -1.39 -12.82
N THR A 150 10.85 -1.57 -11.91
CA THR A 150 10.18 -2.83 -11.62
C THR A 150 8.75 -2.80 -12.15
N ARG A 151 8.40 -3.73 -13.02
CA ARG A 151 7.06 -3.84 -13.60
C ARG A 151 6.40 -5.17 -13.25
N PRO A 152 5.05 -5.22 -13.13
CA PRO A 152 4.35 -6.47 -12.94
C PRO A 152 4.41 -7.33 -14.21
N ILE A 153 4.46 -8.64 -14.00
CA ILE A 153 4.34 -9.64 -15.05
C ILE A 153 3.33 -10.71 -14.66
N LYS A 154 2.76 -11.38 -15.67
CA LYS A 154 1.91 -12.56 -15.50
C LYS A 154 2.36 -13.63 -16.51
N TYR A 155 2.38 -14.88 -16.06
CA TYR A 155 2.63 -16.02 -16.94
C TYR A 155 1.83 -17.24 -16.47
N LEU A 156 1.64 -18.20 -17.35
CA LEU A 156 0.99 -19.47 -17.03
C LEU A 156 2.03 -20.50 -16.58
N SER A 157 1.79 -21.12 -15.45
CA SER A 157 2.55 -22.28 -15.00
C SER A 157 2.18 -23.53 -15.81
N ARG A 158 2.93 -24.61 -15.65
CA ARG A 158 2.71 -25.86 -16.38
C ARG A 158 1.35 -26.51 -16.08
N ASP A 159 0.79 -26.27 -14.92
CA ASP A 159 -0.51 -26.74 -14.45
C ASP A 159 -1.67 -25.78 -14.76
N GLY A 160 -1.38 -24.71 -15.52
CA GLY A 160 -2.38 -23.74 -16.00
C GLY A 160 -2.73 -22.61 -15.05
N HIS A 161 -2.08 -22.52 -13.89
CA HIS A 161 -2.29 -21.39 -12.97
C HIS A 161 -1.61 -20.11 -13.47
N THR A 162 -2.31 -18.99 -13.32
CA THR A 162 -1.71 -17.67 -13.58
C THR A 162 -0.79 -17.30 -12.41
N ILE A 163 0.49 -17.14 -12.71
CA ILE A 163 1.49 -16.70 -11.74
C ILE A 163 1.75 -15.20 -11.94
N HIS A 164 1.67 -14.46 -10.86
CA HIS A 164 2.00 -13.05 -10.80
C HIS A 164 3.43 -12.87 -10.29
N GLY A 165 4.14 -11.90 -10.82
CA GLY A 165 5.50 -11.58 -10.39
C GLY A 165 5.88 -10.16 -10.76
N TYR A 166 7.09 -9.80 -10.42
CA TYR A 166 7.73 -8.55 -10.81
C TYR A 166 8.95 -8.83 -11.66
N LEU A 167 9.17 -8.02 -12.66
CA LEU A 167 10.36 -8.05 -13.51
C LEU A 167 11.09 -6.73 -13.40
N THR A 168 12.36 -6.82 -13.03
CA THR A 168 13.30 -5.70 -13.00
C THR A 168 14.40 -5.98 -14.01
N GLN A 169 14.67 -5.03 -14.89
CA GLN A 169 15.67 -5.17 -15.96
C GLN A 169 16.67 -4.03 -15.89
N PRO A 170 17.95 -4.26 -16.19
CA PRO A 170 18.96 -3.20 -16.26
C PRO A 170 18.53 -2.05 -17.17
N PRO A 171 18.74 -0.79 -16.80
CA PRO A 171 18.45 0.34 -17.66
C PRO A 171 19.13 0.22 -19.04
N GLY A 172 18.34 0.45 -20.11
CA GLY A 172 18.85 0.40 -21.48
C GLY A 172 19.17 -0.98 -22.06
N LYS A 173 18.87 -2.06 -21.34
CA LYS A 173 19.06 -3.44 -21.81
C LYS A 173 17.77 -4.24 -21.65
N GLU A 174 17.27 -4.81 -22.73
CA GLU A 174 15.96 -5.48 -22.74
C GLU A 174 16.00 -6.96 -23.14
N LYS A 175 17.10 -7.42 -23.76
CA LYS A 175 17.16 -8.76 -24.35
C LYS A 175 18.48 -9.47 -24.04
N ASN A 176 18.43 -10.81 -24.05
CA ASN A 176 19.58 -11.69 -23.89
C ASN A 176 20.33 -11.46 -22.55
N LEU A 177 19.58 -11.19 -21.50
CA LEU A 177 20.12 -11.01 -20.15
C LEU A 177 20.10 -12.34 -19.40
N PRO A 178 21.08 -12.61 -18.54
CA PRO A 178 20.95 -13.68 -17.56
C PRO A 178 19.79 -13.36 -16.60
N VAL A 179 19.05 -14.39 -16.19
CA VAL A 179 17.87 -14.24 -15.34
C VAL A 179 18.13 -14.84 -13.97
N VAL A 180 17.80 -14.10 -12.94
CA VAL A 180 17.71 -14.59 -11.56
C VAL A 180 16.24 -14.67 -11.19
N VAL A 181 15.77 -15.85 -10.76
CA VAL A 181 14.45 -16.05 -10.20
C VAL A 181 14.58 -16.01 -8.69
N ASN A 182 13.91 -15.05 -8.07
CA ASN A 182 13.93 -14.82 -6.62
C ASN A 182 12.51 -15.02 -6.05
N PRO A 183 12.14 -16.25 -5.65
CA PRO A 183 10.83 -16.48 -5.04
C PRO A 183 10.81 -15.94 -3.61
N HIS A 184 9.67 -15.37 -3.19
CA HIS A 184 9.48 -14.93 -1.81
C HIS A 184 9.61 -16.08 -0.82
N GLY A 185 9.99 -15.76 0.41
CA GLY A 185 9.94 -16.68 1.53
C GLY A 185 8.51 -16.96 1.99
N GLY A 186 8.36 -17.87 2.96
CA GLY A 186 7.02 -18.09 3.46
C GLY A 186 6.78 -19.50 3.96
N PRO A 187 5.60 -20.15 3.74
CA PRO A 187 4.81 -20.12 2.48
C PRO A 187 3.80 -18.98 2.33
N TRP A 188 3.24 -18.49 3.42
CA TRP A 188 2.18 -17.47 3.39
C TRP A 188 2.77 -16.05 3.30
N HIS A 189 3.27 -15.71 2.12
CA HIS A 189 3.86 -14.39 1.85
C HIS A 189 3.69 -14.03 0.38
N ARG A 190 3.99 -12.79 0.03
CA ARG A 190 4.10 -12.29 -1.33
C ARG A 190 5.13 -11.17 -1.41
N ASP A 191 5.73 -10.99 -2.59
CA ASP A 191 6.46 -9.77 -2.90
C ASP A 191 5.48 -8.62 -3.16
N VAL A 192 5.93 -7.41 -2.87
CA VAL A 192 5.20 -6.17 -3.14
C VAL A 192 6.04 -5.24 -3.99
N TRP A 193 5.39 -4.38 -4.77
CA TRP A 193 6.09 -3.36 -5.53
C TRP A 193 6.72 -2.33 -4.61
N GLY A 194 7.98 -2.03 -4.87
CA GLY A 194 8.75 -1.05 -4.11
C GLY A 194 10.25 -1.26 -4.31
N PHE A 195 11.06 -0.50 -3.59
CA PHE A 195 12.52 -0.61 -3.63
C PHE A 195 12.98 -1.90 -2.96
N ASN A 196 13.61 -2.75 -3.73
CA ASN A 196 14.27 -3.95 -3.22
C ASN A 196 15.79 -3.86 -3.51
N PRO A 197 16.64 -3.74 -2.46
CA PRO A 197 18.07 -3.52 -2.64
C PRO A 197 18.78 -4.68 -3.32
N GLU A 198 18.36 -5.93 -3.09
CA GLU A 198 18.93 -7.11 -3.73
C GLU A 198 18.62 -7.12 -5.23
N VAL A 199 17.36 -6.87 -5.58
CA VAL A 199 16.92 -6.80 -6.98
C VAL A 199 17.63 -5.67 -7.72
N GLN A 200 17.74 -4.48 -7.11
CA GLN A 200 18.45 -3.34 -7.69
C GLN A 200 19.95 -3.63 -7.84
N PHE A 201 20.55 -4.32 -6.88
CA PHE A 201 21.94 -4.73 -6.96
C PHE A 201 22.20 -5.67 -8.14
N LEU A 202 21.34 -6.67 -8.35
CA LEU A 202 21.44 -7.60 -9.47
C LEU A 202 21.22 -6.89 -10.81
N ALA A 203 20.18 -6.08 -10.92
CA ALA A 203 19.89 -5.31 -12.14
C ALA A 203 21.05 -4.37 -12.54
N ASN A 204 21.66 -3.69 -11.57
CA ASN A 204 22.83 -2.83 -11.81
C ASN A 204 24.06 -3.60 -12.34
N ARG A 205 24.11 -4.92 -12.15
CA ARG A 205 25.17 -5.81 -12.63
C ARG A 205 24.83 -6.54 -13.93
N GLY A 206 23.68 -6.27 -14.49
CA GLY A 206 23.30 -6.78 -15.81
C GLY A 206 22.45 -8.05 -15.81
N TYR A 207 21.84 -8.37 -14.67
CA TYR A 207 20.87 -9.48 -14.55
C TYR A 207 19.46 -9.02 -14.79
#